data_b87d0b61945d27a622dd82a764137739
#
_entry.id   b87d0b61945d27a622dd82a764137739
#
_cell.length_a   1.000
_cell.length_b   1.000
_cell.length_c   1.000
_cell.angle_alpha   90.00
_cell.angle_beta   90.00
_cell.angle_gamma   90.00
#
_symmetry.space_group_name_H-M   'P 1'
#
loop_
_entity.id
_entity.type
_entity.pdbx_description
1 polymer ?
#
loop_
_entity_poly.entity_id
_entity_poly.type
_entity_poly.pdbx_seq_one_letter_code
_entity_poly.pdbx_strand_id
1 'polypeptide(L)'
;MVLAVIPARGGSKGIPRKNVRLMNGKPLIYYAIHNAKNCPSIDDVVVSSDDEEILKIASSYGVETMTRDSELAKDAVTLDPVIYDAVCTMEKKKGIQYDVVITLQVTSPLLSSDTLDKALESFLASSDDTYISVVNKPHLSWTKKDGCYVPNYEKRLNRQQLPPNYLETGAFLITRRECMEVNSRIGKKVSVYEMPEREAVDIDAASDWVLCEYELKKKRIILRADGYKELGMGHIYHCLTLAYNLTGQEILFVTKEQHEPGLKKLQEANMPVHTIKSDEEFMEFVQEWKPDVVVNDCLNTEADYIKELKKYVKRVVTIEDLGEGADYADVVINALYEDHTRGDNYYWGSNYVCLRDEFFCATPSVFHEQVQNIVVIFGGTDPSNFTKRIYEMAKRIHKDYPEIKFHFALGVGYDQKANQIETDEIAGVYVEQNLKHISDLFGKADLAFTSQGRTVYELATIGVPAVVMAQNEREMKHTFAQMNNGFLNLGLGINVADETIETTFRWLVDTPQIRKEMQSLMMRHDLKSGIKRVIGLILEDEE
;
A
#
# COMPACT_ATOMS: atom_id res chain seq x y z
N MET A 1 42.71 0.36 4.04
CA MET A 1 41.84 0.35 5.23
C MET A 1 40.92 1.55 5.22
N VAL A 2 39.65 1.33 5.62
CA VAL A 2 38.58 2.34 5.56
C VAL A 2 38.12 2.65 6.99
N LEU A 3 38.12 3.90 7.39
CA LEU A 3 37.57 4.38 8.66
C LEU A 3 36.25 5.13 8.46
N ALA A 4 35.18 4.73 9.12
CA ALA A 4 33.97 5.52 9.25
C ALA A 4 34.01 6.37 10.53
N VAL A 5 33.86 7.69 10.37
CA VAL A 5 33.75 8.65 11.48
C VAL A 5 32.33 9.18 11.56
N ILE A 6 31.69 9.01 12.72
CA ILE A 6 30.33 9.48 13.01
C ILE A 6 30.43 10.65 14.01
N PRO A 7 30.35 11.90 13.55
CA PRO A 7 30.36 13.07 14.43
C PRO A 7 28.97 13.27 15.04
N ALA A 8 28.86 13.20 16.37
CA ALA A 8 27.60 13.36 17.09
C ALA A 8 27.76 14.30 18.29
N ARG A 9 27.33 15.57 18.19
CA ARG A 9 27.41 16.52 19.29
C ARG A 9 26.18 16.46 20.20
N GLY A 10 26.35 16.81 21.51
CA GLY A 10 25.27 16.88 22.48
C GLY A 10 24.29 18.03 22.24
N GLY A 11 24.80 19.19 21.79
CA GLY A 11 24.04 20.44 21.66
C GLY A 11 23.25 20.59 20.36
N SER A 12 22.18 19.81 20.13
CA SER A 12 21.30 19.98 18.96
C SER A 12 20.25 21.08 19.18
N LYS A 13 20.19 22.09 18.30
CA LYS A 13 19.28 23.26 18.42
C LYS A 13 17.90 23.03 17.83
N GLY A 14 17.79 22.42 16.66
CA GLY A 14 16.51 22.21 15.96
C GLY A 14 15.62 21.20 16.69
N ILE A 15 16.18 20.07 17.10
CA ILE A 15 15.51 19.03 17.87
C ILE A 15 16.36 18.75 19.12
N PRO A 16 15.86 19.06 20.33
CA PRO A 16 16.62 18.82 21.56
C PRO A 16 16.99 17.35 21.73
N ARG A 17 18.25 17.08 22.09
CA ARG A 17 18.79 15.72 22.28
C ARG A 17 18.67 14.84 21.05
N LYS A 18 18.71 15.40 19.84
CA LYS A 18 18.42 14.72 18.55
C LYS A 18 19.11 13.36 18.43
N ASN A 19 20.42 13.29 18.72
CA ASN A 19 21.22 12.08 18.45
C ASN A 19 20.89 10.88 19.35
N VAL A 20 20.32 11.09 20.52
CA VAL A 20 19.92 10.04 21.48
C VAL A 20 18.42 9.85 21.55
N ARG A 21 17.63 10.72 20.92
CA ARG A 21 16.17 10.60 20.87
C ARG A 21 15.77 9.35 20.10
N LEU A 22 14.74 8.64 20.61
CA LEU A 22 14.27 7.41 20.00
C LEU A 22 13.46 7.67 18.73
N MET A 23 13.84 7.01 17.66
CA MET A 23 13.11 6.89 16.39
C MET A 23 12.81 5.41 16.18
N ASN A 24 11.53 5.04 16.12
CA ASN A 24 11.09 3.64 16.06
C ASN A 24 11.80 2.73 17.10
N GLY A 25 11.85 3.19 18.36
CA GLY A 25 12.43 2.45 19.48
C GLY A 25 13.96 2.38 19.53
N LYS A 26 14.69 3.01 18.59
CA LYS A 26 16.16 3.05 18.54
C LYS A 26 16.64 4.50 18.64
N PRO A 27 17.74 4.80 19.38
CA PRO A 27 18.32 6.15 19.37
C PRO A 27 18.77 6.52 17.95
N LEU A 28 18.62 7.80 17.56
CA LEU A 28 18.92 8.21 16.17
C LEU A 28 20.33 7.82 15.70
N ILE A 29 21.34 7.92 16.58
CA ILE A 29 22.72 7.52 16.28
C ILE A 29 22.86 6.03 15.91
N TYR A 30 21.92 5.17 16.35
CA TYR A 30 21.91 3.75 16.02
C TYR A 30 21.96 3.53 14.50
N TYR A 31 21.20 4.29 13.72
CA TYR A 31 21.09 4.07 12.27
C TYR A 31 22.43 4.27 11.56
N ALA A 32 23.17 5.33 11.87
CA ALA A 32 24.50 5.57 11.31
C ALA A 32 25.50 4.49 11.74
N ILE A 33 25.48 4.08 13.01
CA ILE A 33 26.34 3.00 13.54
C ILE A 33 26.01 1.68 12.85
N HIS A 34 24.72 1.34 12.75
CA HIS A 34 24.25 0.09 12.15
C HIS A 34 24.66 -0.01 10.68
N ASN A 35 24.49 1.06 9.91
CA ASN A 35 24.86 1.09 8.50
C ASN A 35 26.37 0.97 8.30
N ALA A 36 27.18 1.65 9.11
CA ALA A 36 28.63 1.54 9.07
C ALA A 36 29.12 0.13 9.41
N LYS A 37 28.54 -0.53 10.42
CA LYS A 37 28.90 -1.89 10.84
C LYS A 37 28.49 -2.98 9.85
N ASN A 38 27.39 -2.76 9.11
CA ASN A 38 26.90 -3.71 8.12
C ASN A 38 27.41 -3.43 6.69
N CYS A 39 28.30 -2.45 6.51
CA CYS A 39 29.00 -2.22 5.26
C CYS A 39 30.30 -3.03 5.27
N PRO A 40 30.43 -4.10 4.45
CA PRO A 40 31.59 -5.02 4.48
C PRO A 40 32.92 -4.34 4.16
N SER A 41 32.88 -3.25 3.43
CA SER A 41 34.06 -2.50 2.99
C SER A 41 34.60 -1.52 4.04
N ILE A 42 33.96 -1.40 5.22
CA ILE A 42 34.43 -0.55 6.33
C ILE A 42 35.17 -1.39 7.37
N ASP A 43 36.43 -1.06 7.63
CA ASP A 43 37.27 -1.78 8.59
C ASP A 43 37.04 -1.31 10.03
N ASP A 44 36.89 -0.01 10.26
CA ASP A 44 36.75 0.57 11.59
C ASP A 44 35.67 1.65 11.64
N VAL A 45 34.98 1.74 12.79
CA VAL A 45 33.94 2.75 13.05
C VAL A 45 34.25 3.47 14.36
N VAL A 46 34.27 4.81 14.32
CA VAL A 46 34.44 5.64 15.53
C VAL A 46 33.34 6.71 15.64
N VAL A 47 32.79 6.86 16.84
CA VAL A 47 31.90 7.96 17.20
C VAL A 47 32.67 9.03 17.96
N SER A 48 32.67 10.27 17.44
CA SER A 48 33.25 11.45 18.09
C SER A 48 32.16 12.32 18.70
N SER A 49 32.18 12.48 20.03
CA SER A 49 31.18 13.28 20.75
C SER A 49 31.78 14.02 21.94
N ASP A 50 31.20 15.18 22.27
CA ASP A 50 31.38 15.94 23.49
C ASP A 50 30.43 15.54 24.63
N ASP A 51 29.51 14.61 24.37
CA ASP A 51 28.43 14.16 25.27
C ASP A 51 28.66 12.73 25.72
N GLU A 52 28.77 12.52 27.05
CA GLU A 52 29.03 11.20 27.63
C GLU A 52 27.88 10.19 27.40
N GLU A 53 26.63 10.65 27.31
CA GLU A 53 25.47 9.78 27.03
C GLU A 53 25.56 9.22 25.62
N ILE A 54 25.91 10.07 24.63
CA ILE A 54 26.13 9.65 23.24
C ILE A 54 27.26 8.61 23.16
N LEU A 55 28.38 8.87 23.82
CA LEU A 55 29.53 7.93 23.82
C LEU A 55 29.16 6.59 24.48
N LYS A 56 28.41 6.62 25.60
CA LYS A 56 27.93 5.40 26.26
C LYS A 56 27.00 4.57 25.39
N ILE A 57 26.07 5.23 24.71
CA ILE A 57 25.15 4.58 23.75
C ILE A 57 25.96 3.98 22.59
N ALA A 58 26.85 4.73 21.98
CA ALA A 58 27.68 4.25 20.88
C ALA A 58 28.54 3.03 21.29
N SER A 59 29.15 3.08 22.47
CA SER A 59 29.94 1.98 23.02
C SER A 59 29.11 0.71 23.23
N SER A 60 27.83 0.83 23.62
CA SER A 60 26.92 -0.31 23.78
C SER A 60 26.62 -1.03 22.46
N TYR A 61 26.77 -0.35 21.34
CA TYR A 61 26.68 -0.94 19.98
C TYR A 61 28.00 -1.49 19.46
N GLY A 62 29.08 -1.47 20.28
CA GLY A 62 30.35 -2.12 19.98
C GLY A 62 31.16 -1.40 18.91
N VAL A 63 31.15 -0.07 18.91
CA VAL A 63 32.02 0.78 18.09
C VAL A 63 32.99 1.55 18.96
N GLU A 64 34.11 2.01 18.34
CA GLU A 64 35.05 2.88 19.02
C GLU A 64 34.44 4.22 19.35
N THR A 65 34.79 4.76 20.51
CA THR A 65 34.30 6.07 20.96
C THR A 65 35.48 7.00 21.28
N MET A 66 35.28 8.27 21.01
CA MET A 66 36.26 9.32 21.24
C MET A 66 35.60 10.56 21.83
N THR A 67 36.08 10.99 23.00
CA THR A 67 35.68 12.27 23.59
C THR A 67 36.26 13.41 22.76
N ARG A 68 35.37 14.26 22.24
CA ARG A 68 35.74 15.42 21.44
C ARG A 68 36.18 16.57 22.36
N ASP A 69 37.26 17.27 21.97
CA ASP A 69 37.67 18.50 22.64
C ASP A 69 36.55 19.55 22.61
N SER A 70 36.36 20.26 23.72
CA SER A 70 35.34 21.29 23.88
C SER A 70 35.45 22.43 22.86
N GLU A 71 36.65 22.77 22.42
CA GLU A 71 36.85 23.76 21.36
C GLU A 71 36.30 23.29 20.01
N LEU A 72 36.40 21.98 19.71
CA LEU A 72 35.86 21.37 18.50
C LEU A 72 34.35 21.11 18.57
N ALA A 73 33.72 21.31 19.76
CA ALA A 73 32.29 21.14 19.96
C ALA A 73 31.47 22.44 19.77
N LYS A 74 32.15 23.60 19.60
CA LYS A 74 31.51 24.90 19.42
C LYS A 74 30.72 24.99 18.12
N ASP A 75 29.60 25.70 18.14
CA ASP A 75 28.71 25.89 16.99
C ASP A 75 29.36 26.49 15.74
N ALA A 76 30.39 27.30 15.92
CA ALA A 76 31.13 27.97 14.83
C ALA A 76 32.16 27.03 14.14
N VAL A 77 32.40 25.85 14.70
CA VAL A 77 33.39 24.91 14.17
C VAL A 77 32.73 24.01 13.12
N THR A 78 33.32 23.95 11.93
CA THR A 78 32.91 23.06 10.84
C THR A 78 33.25 21.60 11.17
N LEU A 79 32.72 20.66 10.38
CA LEU A 79 33.01 19.23 10.59
C LEU A 79 34.47 18.86 10.24
N ASP A 80 35.16 19.65 9.39
CA ASP A 80 36.47 19.27 8.89
C ASP A 80 37.51 19.05 10.00
N PRO A 81 37.77 20.00 10.93
CA PRO A 81 38.71 19.76 12.02
C PRO A 81 38.26 18.67 12.98
N VAL A 82 36.96 18.45 13.17
CA VAL A 82 36.42 17.38 14.01
C VAL A 82 36.74 15.99 13.44
N ILE A 83 36.56 15.82 12.13
CA ILE A 83 36.84 14.56 11.45
C ILE A 83 38.36 14.32 11.39
N TYR A 84 39.14 15.35 11.09
CA TYR A 84 40.59 15.24 11.06
C TYR A 84 41.18 14.80 12.41
N ASP A 85 40.71 15.38 13.52
CA ASP A 85 41.12 15.02 14.88
C ASP A 85 40.73 13.54 15.20
N ALA A 86 39.52 13.11 14.82
CA ALA A 86 39.07 11.73 15.02
C ALA A 86 39.94 10.73 14.26
N VAL A 87 40.32 11.03 13.01
CA VAL A 87 41.18 10.19 12.19
C VAL A 87 42.59 10.09 12.80
N CYS A 88 43.20 11.21 13.13
CA CYS A 88 44.55 11.22 13.74
C CYS A 88 44.58 10.46 15.07
N THR A 89 43.51 10.59 15.87
CA THR A 89 43.42 9.88 17.16
C THR A 89 43.29 8.36 16.94
N MET A 90 42.49 7.92 15.96
CA MET A 90 42.37 6.50 15.64
C MET A 90 43.66 5.93 15.05
N GLU A 91 44.31 6.63 14.14
CA GLU A 91 45.60 6.25 13.57
C GLU A 91 46.66 6.07 14.68
N LYS A 92 46.75 7.02 15.60
CA LYS A 92 47.65 6.95 16.75
C LYS A 92 47.30 5.78 17.69
N LYS A 93 46.05 5.57 17.99
CA LYS A 93 45.58 4.51 18.89
C LYS A 93 45.87 3.11 18.34
N LYS A 94 45.68 2.91 17.04
CA LYS A 94 45.87 1.61 16.38
C LYS A 94 47.26 1.40 15.79
N GLY A 95 48.06 2.45 15.67
CA GLY A 95 49.41 2.40 15.05
C GLY A 95 49.37 2.10 13.55
N ILE A 96 48.35 2.56 12.84
CA ILE A 96 48.10 2.34 11.41
C ILE A 96 47.81 3.68 10.73
N GLN A 97 47.82 3.69 9.40
CA GLN A 97 47.30 4.79 8.60
C GLN A 97 46.10 4.25 7.77
N TYR A 98 45.03 5.00 7.70
CA TYR A 98 43.91 4.68 6.85
C TYR A 98 44.12 5.17 5.42
N ASP A 99 43.53 4.50 4.44
CA ASP A 99 43.59 4.91 3.03
C ASP A 99 42.42 5.83 2.68
N VAL A 100 41.23 5.50 3.26
CA VAL A 100 39.96 6.19 2.99
C VAL A 100 39.24 6.48 4.30
N VAL A 101 38.64 7.66 4.36
CA VAL A 101 37.80 8.12 5.48
C VAL A 101 36.41 8.43 4.98
N ILE A 102 35.41 7.88 5.68
CA ILE A 102 33.99 8.18 5.45
C ILE A 102 33.48 9.00 6.62
N THR A 103 32.90 10.15 6.35
CA THR A 103 32.09 10.88 7.33
C THR A 103 30.65 10.45 7.18
N LEU A 104 30.03 9.92 8.23
CA LEU A 104 28.60 9.54 8.26
C LEU A 104 27.85 10.45 9.22
N GLN A 105 26.83 11.16 8.75
CA GLN A 105 26.03 12.02 9.61
C GLN A 105 24.86 11.25 10.26
N VAL A 106 24.65 11.52 11.53
CA VAL A 106 23.55 10.92 12.32
C VAL A 106 22.18 11.34 11.79
N THR A 107 22.10 12.47 11.13
CA THR A 107 20.88 13.09 10.63
C THR A 107 20.27 12.42 9.39
N SER A 108 20.92 11.40 8.84
CA SER A 108 20.46 10.66 7.64
C SER A 108 20.11 9.20 7.99
N PRO A 109 19.07 8.94 8.81
CA PRO A 109 18.73 7.59 9.26
C PRO A 109 18.19 6.66 8.18
N LEU A 110 17.76 7.21 7.03
CA LEU A 110 17.24 6.44 5.90
C LEU A 110 18.33 5.89 4.97
N LEU A 111 19.59 6.34 5.12
CA LEU A 111 20.72 5.76 4.39
C LEU A 111 20.79 4.26 4.67
N SER A 112 20.86 3.43 3.63
CA SER A 112 21.03 1.99 3.77
C SER A 112 22.51 1.58 3.72
N SER A 113 22.86 0.45 4.35
CA SER A 113 24.19 -0.15 4.25
C SER A 113 24.55 -0.56 2.82
N ASP A 114 23.56 -0.99 2.03
CA ASP A 114 23.72 -1.36 0.61
C ASP A 114 24.10 -0.14 -0.25
N THR A 115 23.43 1.01 -0.06
CA THR A 115 23.78 2.26 -0.75
C THR A 115 25.18 2.75 -0.37
N LEU A 116 25.52 2.64 0.92
CA LEU A 116 26.84 3.03 1.41
C LEU A 116 27.96 2.14 0.84
N ASP A 117 27.74 0.82 0.80
CA ASP A 117 28.72 -0.14 0.28
C ASP A 117 28.94 0.07 -1.23
N LYS A 118 27.88 0.21 -2.01
CA LYS A 118 27.97 0.53 -3.45
C LYS A 118 28.69 1.86 -3.73
N ALA A 119 28.44 2.87 -2.90
CA ALA A 119 29.14 4.16 -3.02
C ALA A 119 30.62 4.00 -2.76
N LEU A 120 31.00 3.23 -1.73
CA LEU A 120 32.37 2.96 -1.36
C LEU A 120 33.10 2.12 -2.41
N GLU A 121 32.47 1.05 -2.90
CA GLU A 121 33.02 0.23 -4.00
C GLU A 121 33.27 1.08 -5.25
N SER A 122 32.31 1.92 -5.64
CA SER A 122 32.46 2.84 -6.77
C SER A 122 33.60 3.84 -6.55
N PHE A 123 33.75 4.38 -5.33
CA PHE A 123 34.84 5.28 -4.98
C PHE A 123 36.19 4.58 -5.04
N LEU A 124 36.33 3.40 -4.49
CA LEU A 124 37.56 2.61 -4.48
C LEU A 124 38.03 2.26 -5.90
N ALA A 125 37.10 2.02 -6.81
CA ALA A 125 37.38 1.75 -8.22
C ALA A 125 37.73 3.02 -9.02
N SER A 126 37.46 4.21 -8.50
CA SER A 126 37.72 5.49 -9.15
C SER A 126 39.12 6.02 -8.82
N SER A 127 39.55 7.08 -9.54
CA SER A 127 40.74 7.88 -9.23
C SER A 127 40.38 9.23 -8.59
N ASP A 128 39.17 9.36 -8.04
CA ASP A 128 38.71 10.61 -7.44
C ASP A 128 39.20 10.74 -6.00
N ASP A 129 39.39 11.97 -5.57
CA ASP A 129 39.88 12.30 -4.22
C ASP A 129 38.71 12.28 -3.21
N THR A 130 37.52 12.68 -3.66
CA THR A 130 36.35 12.81 -2.81
C THR A 130 35.05 12.46 -3.53
N TYR A 131 34.14 11.71 -2.88
CA TYR A 131 32.74 11.54 -3.25
C TYR A 131 31.87 12.25 -2.25
N ILE A 132 30.87 12.99 -2.75
CA ILE A 132 29.86 13.68 -1.95
C ILE A 132 28.50 13.05 -2.27
N SER A 133 27.74 12.67 -1.24
CA SER A 133 26.38 12.16 -1.41
C SER A 133 25.44 13.28 -1.84
N VAL A 134 24.72 13.05 -2.95
CA VAL A 134 23.78 14.03 -3.50
C VAL A 134 22.46 13.36 -3.86
N VAL A 135 21.44 14.17 -4.03
CA VAL A 135 20.15 13.77 -4.62
C VAL A 135 19.84 14.68 -5.81
N ASN A 136 19.33 14.10 -6.89
CA ASN A 136 18.91 14.87 -8.05
C ASN A 136 17.48 15.38 -7.84
N LYS A 137 17.33 16.67 -7.52
CA LYS A 137 16.03 17.34 -7.32
C LYS A 137 15.85 18.50 -8.30
N PRO A 138 15.48 18.24 -9.57
CA PRO A 138 15.20 19.29 -10.54
C PRO A 138 14.04 20.16 -10.05
N HIS A 139 14.30 21.43 -9.87
CA HIS A 139 13.30 22.40 -9.40
C HIS A 139 13.53 23.79 -9.97
N LEU A 140 12.45 24.53 -10.20
CA LEU A 140 12.52 25.93 -10.58
C LEU A 140 12.91 26.75 -9.34
N SER A 141 14.04 27.43 -9.40
CA SER A 141 14.54 28.26 -8.29
C SER A 141 14.83 29.70 -8.73
N TRP A 142 14.92 30.58 -7.75
CA TRP A 142 15.16 32.01 -7.95
C TRP A 142 16.26 32.48 -7.01
N THR A 143 17.08 33.39 -7.51
CA THR A 143 18.14 34.05 -6.72
C THR A 143 17.84 35.54 -6.62
N LYS A 144 18.16 36.15 -5.48
CA LYS A 144 18.07 37.60 -5.30
C LYS A 144 19.43 38.22 -5.68
N LYS A 145 19.43 39.03 -6.76
CA LYS A 145 20.60 39.81 -7.20
C LYS A 145 20.22 41.28 -7.24
N ASP A 146 21.00 42.15 -6.63
CA ASP A 146 20.84 43.61 -6.64
C ASP A 146 19.44 44.08 -6.27
N GLY A 147 18.83 43.39 -5.29
CA GLY A 147 17.47 43.70 -4.82
C GLY A 147 16.33 43.09 -5.62
N CYS A 148 16.58 42.52 -6.80
CA CYS A 148 15.60 41.89 -7.69
C CYS A 148 15.70 40.37 -7.65
N TYR A 149 14.57 39.68 -7.89
CA TYR A 149 14.55 38.22 -8.04
C TYR A 149 14.79 37.84 -9.50
N VAL A 150 15.77 36.99 -9.75
CA VAL A 150 16.15 36.46 -11.06
C VAL A 150 15.96 34.94 -11.06
N PRO A 151 15.37 34.34 -12.12
CA PRO A 151 15.25 32.89 -12.21
C PRO A 151 16.60 32.24 -12.44
N ASN A 152 16.82 31.07 -11.86
CA ASN A 152 17.99 30.21 -12.11
C ASN A 152 17.73 29.23 -13.27
N TYR A 153 16.84 29.54 -14.19
CA TYR A 153 16.49 28.72 -15.34
C TYR A 153 16.28 29.60 -16.57
N GLU A 154 16.60 29.08 -17.75
CA GLU A 154 16.39 29.79 -19.03
C GLU A 154 14.95 29.69 -19.53
N LYS A 155 14.33 28.50 -19.38
CA LYS A 155 12.95 28.23 -19.80
C LYS A 155 12.17 27.57 -18.66
N ARG A 156 10.91 27.99 -18.50
CA ARG A 156 9.99 27.37 -17.56
C ARG A 156 9.44 26.07 -18.16
N LEU A 157 10.03 24.94 -17.76
CA LEU A 157 9.69 23.59 -18.22
C LEU A 157 8.92 22.82 -17.14
N ASN A 158 8.30 21.72 -17.53
CA ASN A 158 7.75 20.74 -16.57
C ASN A 158 8.88 20.03 -15.83
N ARG A 159 8.63 19.58 -14.59
CA ARG A 159 9.66 18.97 -13.72
C ARG A 159 10.51 17.90 -14.42
N GLN A 160 9.89 17.04 -15.23
CA GLN A 160 10.55 15.95 -15.97
C GLN A 160 11.48 16.43 -17.10
N GLN A 161 11.40 17.69 -17.51
CA GLN A 161 12.17 18.29 -18.59
C GLN A 161 13.26 19.25 -18.07
N LEU A 162 13.29 19.47 -16.75
CA LEU A 162 14.32 20.34 -16.14
C LEU A 162 15.69 19.64 -16.17
N PRO A 163 16.78 20.41 -16.32
CA PRO A 163 18.13 19.85 -16.18
C PRO A 163 18.35 19.28 -14.77
N PRO A 164 19.24 18.29 -14.61
CA PRO A 164 19.61 17.77 -13.30
C PRO A 164 20.07 18.89 -12.36
N ASN A 165 19.65 18.78 -11.10
CA ASN A 165 20.06 19.67 -10.03
C ASN A 165 20.45 18.86 -8.80
N TYR A 166 21.74 18.70 -8.56
CA TYR A 166 22.30 17.88 -7.51
C TYR A 166 22.42 18.69 -6.22
N LEU A 167 21.69 18.28 -5.19
CA LEU A 167 21.75 18.85 -3.85
C LEU A 167 22.50 17.89 -2.92
N GLU A 168 23.44 18.41 -2.13
CA GLU A 168 24.11 17.61 -1.09
C GLU A 168 23.09 17.13 -0.07
N THR A 169 23.18 15.84 0.30
CA THR A 169 22.28 15.22 1.28
C THR A 169 22.84 15.26 2.70
N GLY A 170 24.13 15.49 2.85
CA GLY A 170 24.81 15.37 4.13
C GLY A 170 25.00 13.93 4.64
N ALA A 171 24.41 12.92 3.98
CA ALA A 171 24.42 11.56 4.48
C ALA A 171 25.83 10.99 4.66
N PHE A 172 26.67 11.13 3.64
CA PHE A 172 28.09 10.77 3.73
C PHE A 172 28.98 11.62 2.83
N LEU A 173 30.27 11.65 3.20
CA LEU A 173 31.38 12.16 2.41
C LEU A 173 32.50 11.14 2.51
N ILE A 174 33.00 10.65 1.36
CA ILE A 174 34.09 9.67 1.27
C ILE A 174 35.31 10.39 0.73
N THR A 175 36.45 10.30 1.39
CA THR A 175 37.68 11.04 1.01
C THR A 175 38.90 10.15 1.16
N ARG A 176 39.88 10.26 0.22
CA ARG A 176 41.21 9.68 0.40
C ARG A 176 41.91 10.37 1.54
N ARG A 177 42.50 9.59 2.45
CA ARG A 177 43.18 10.12 3.65
C ARG A 177 44.28 11.13 3.31
N GLU A 178 45.02 10.89 2.24
CA GLU A 178 46.11 11.77 1.77
C GLU A 178 45.64 13.16 1.33
N CYS A 179 44.36 13.30 0.96
CA CYS A 179 43.76 14.58 0.53
C CYS A 179 43.15 15.37 1.69
N MET A 180 43.12 14.80 2.92
CA MET A 180 42.53 15.47 4.08
C MET A 180 43.51 16.45 4.72
N GLU A 181 43.02 17.65 4.95
CA GLU A 181 43.67 18.70 5.73
C GLU A 181 42.83 19.06 6.96
N VAL A 182 43.40 19.76 7.94
CA VAL A 182 42.71 20.17 9.18
C VAL A 182 41.38 20.90 8.88
N ASN A 183 41.36 21.72 7.84
CA ASN A 183 40.25 22.59 7.49
C ASN A 183 39.50 22.15 6.20
N SER A 184 39.82 20.99 5.65
CA SER A 184 39.17 20.48 4.44
C SER A 184 39.23 18.98 4.36
N ARG A 185 38.07 18.38 4.07
CA ARG A 185 37.92 16.96 3.71
C ARG A 185 37.71 16.78 2.20
N ILE A 186 37.82 17.85 1.43
CA ILE A 186 37.54 17.85 0.00
C ILE A 186 38.88 17.97 -0.75
N GLY A 187 39.20 16.96 -1.54
CA GLY A 187 40.35 16.93 -2.41
C GLY A 187 40.15 17.76 -3.69
N LYS A 188 41.08 17.65 -4.63
CA LYS A 188 41.04 18.42 -5.89
C LYS A 188 40.10 17.83 -6.92
N LYS A 189 40.02 16.50 -6.97
CA LYS A 189 39.15 15.77 -7.91
C LYS A 189 37.94 15.23 -7.18
N VAL A 190 36.81 15.92 -7.36
CA VAL A 190 35.56 15.64 -6.68
C VAL A 190 34.54 15.08 -7.64
N SER A 191 33.90 14.00 -7.25
CA SER A 191 32.70 13.47 -7.90
C SER A 191 31.52 13.36 -6.91
N VAL A 192 30.35 13.18 -7.44
CA VAL A 192 29.13 13.02 -6.62
C VAL A 192 28.58 11.60 -6.76
N TYR A 193 27.98 11.10 -5.68
CA TYR A 193 27.22 9.86 -5.68
C TYR A 193 25.74 10.17 -5.54
N GLU A 194 24.96 9.86 -6.57
CA GLU A 194 23.51 10.07 -6.58
C GLU A 194 22.82 9.00 -5.76
N MET A 195 22.25 9.39 -4.64
CA MET A 195 21.51 8.51 -3.74
C MET A 195 20.05 8.34 -4.19
N PRO A 196 19.39 7.21 -3.85
CA PRO A 196 17.95 7.09 -3.97
C PRO A 196 17.23 8.22 -3.22
N GLU A 197 16.25 8.87 -3.85
CA GLU A 197 15.54 10.03 -3.28
C GLU A 197 14.96 9.73 -1.88
N ARG A 198 14.49 8.51 -1.65
CA ARG A 198 13.94 8.06 -0.36
C ARG A 198 14.98 8.04 0.77
N GLU A 199 16.26 7.83 0.45
CA GLU A 199 17.36 7.76 1.43
C GLU A 199 18.01 9.13 1.71
N ALA A 200 17.63 10.15 0.94
CA ALA A 200 18.28 11.46 0.91
C ALA A 200 17.66 12.49 1.87
N VAL A 201 17.02 12.05 2.95
CA VAL A 201 16.41 12.93 3.95
C VAL A 201 17.43 13.25 5.04
N ASP A 202 17.70 14.55 5.24
CA ASP A 202 18.49 15.08 6.35
C ASP A 202 17.56 15.68 7.41
N ILE A 203 17.69 15.28 8.66
CA ILE A 203 16.80 15.71 9.75
C ILE A 203 17.29 17.07 10.30
N ASP A 204 16.65 18.14 9.87
CA ASP A 204 16.84 19.48 10.40
C ASP A 204 15.65 19.99 11.23
N ALA A 205 14.45 19.59 10.87
CA ALA A 205 13.22 20.00 11.51
C ALA A 205 12.38 18.81 12.02
N ALA A 206 11.35 19.11 12.83
CA ALA A 206 10.43 18.08 13.33
C ALA A 206 9.65 17.39 12.19
N SER A 207 9.39 18.07 11.08
CA SER A 207 8.77 17.49 9.88
C SER A 207 9.61 16.36 9.29
N ASP A 208 10.94 16.55 9.24
CA ASP A 208 11.87 15.57 8.69
C ASP A 208 11.94 14.33 9.58
N TRP A 209 11.85 14.55 10.91
CA TRP A 209 11.77 13.46 11.88
C TRP A 209 10.56 12.57 11.63
N VAL A 210 9.37 13.17 11.50
CA VAL A 210 8.13 12.43 11.24
C VAL A 210 8.21 11.68 9.91
N LEU A 211 8.78 12.32 8.88
CA LEU A 211 8.99 11.69 7.57
C LEU A 211 9.91 10.47 7.69
N CYS A 212 11.02 10.60 8.40
CA CYS A 212 11.95 9.48 8.59
C CYS A 212 11.32 8.34 9.40
N GLU A 213 10.58 8.63 10.48
CA GLU A 213 9.84 7.60 11.24
C GLU A 213 8.86 6.84 10.36
N TYR A 214 8.15 7.56 9.49
CA TYR A 214 7.21 6.97 8.56
C TYR A 214 7.90 6.09 7.51
N GLU A 215 8.96 6.58 6.86
CA GLU A 215 9.71 5.83 5.84
C GLU A 215 10.40 4.58 6.43
N LEU A 216 10.90 4.64 7.68
CA LEU A 216 11.50 3.49 8.37
C LEU A 216 10.48 2.40 8.74
N LYS A 217 9.17 2.75 8.84
CA LYS A 217 8.07 1.80 9.05
C LYS A 217 7.48 1.26 7.76
N LYS A 218 7.95 1.75 6.61
CA LYS A 218 7.44 1.35 5.31
C LYS A 218 7.72 -0.12 5.05
N LYS A 219 6.65 -0.84 4.76
CA LYS A 219 6.70 -2.27 4.43
C LYS A 219 6.67 -2.48 2.92
N ARG A 220 7.34 -3.53 2.48
CA ARG A 220 7.27 -4.05 1.12
C ARG A 220 6.16 -5.10 1.09
N ILE A 221 5.10 -4.82 0.33
CA ILE A 221 3.89 -5.63 0.32
C ILE A 221 3.64 -6.17 -1.08
N ILE A 222 3.53 -7.48 -1.21
CA ILE A 222 3.00 -8.12 -2.41
C ILE A 222 1.49 -8.31 -2.24
N LEU A 223 0.73 -7.83 -3.22
CA LEU A 223 -0.68 -8.16 -3.40
C LEU A 223 -0.80 -9.18 -4.53
N ARG A 224 -1.02 -10.44 -4.20
CA ARG A 224 -1.21 -11.51 -5.17
C ARG A 224 -2.68 -11.71 -5.45
N ALA A 225 -3.09 -11.42 -6.68
CA ALA A 225 -4.47 -11.56 -7.11
C ALA A 225 -4.55 -11.98 -8.57
N ASP A 226 -5.54 -12.80 -8.88
CA ASP A 226 -5.81 -13.27 -10.22
C ASP A 226 -7.18 -12.78 -10.71
N GLY A 227 -7.30 -12.52 -12.02
CA GLY A 227 -8.55 -12.09 -12.64
C GLY A 227 -8.67 -12.64 -14.05
N TYR A 228 -9.60 -13.60 -14.24
CA TYR A 228 -9.89 -14.23 -15.53
C TYR A 228 -11.39 -14.54 -15.63
N LYS A 229 -11.86 -14.97 -16.82
CA LYS A 229 -13.29 -15.06 -17.13
C LYS A 229 -14.08 -15.93 -16.15
N GLU A 230 -13.55 -17.08 -15.77
CA GLU A 230 -14.22 -18.05 -14.90
C GLU A 230 -14.24 -17.64 -13.44
N LEU A 231 -13.15 -17.00 -12.96
CA LEU A 231 -13.01 -16.48 -11.59
C LEU A 231 -13.75 -15.15 -11.41
N GLY A 232 -13.81 -14.35 -12.48
CA GLY A 232 -14.26 -12.96 -12.43
C GLY A 232 -13.15 -11.99 -12.03
N MET A 233 -13.53 -10.72 -11.83
CA MET A 233 -12.60 -9.61 -11.55
C MET A 233 -12.61 -9.16 -10.07
N GLY A 234 -13.37 -9.86 -9.22
CA GLY A 234 -13.60 -9.45 -7.83
C GLY A 234 -12.32 -9.30 -7.01
N HIS A 235 -11.38 -10.24 -7.14
CA HIS A 235 -10.11 -10.25 -6.43
C HIS A 235 -9.20 -9.07 -6.87
N ILE A 236 -9.16 -8.76 -8.17
CA ILE A 236 -8.41 -7.61 -8.70
C ILE A 236 -8.97 -6.29 -8.15
N TYR A 237 -10.28 -6.09 -8.19
CA TYR A 237 -10.90 -4.86 -7.64
C TYR A 237 -10.71 -4.74 -6.14
N HIS A 238 -10.77 -5.86 -5.42
CA HIS A 238 -10.53 -5.88 -3.99
C HIS A 238 -9.08 -5.49 -3.65
N CYS A 239 -8.10 -6.11 -4.31
CA CYS A 239 -6.70 -5.76 -4.11
C CYS A 239 -6.38 -4.32 -4.55
N LEU A 240 -7.04 -3.78 -5.58
CA LEU A 240 -6.93 -2.36 -5.95
C LEU A 240 -7.44 -1.45 -4.81
N THR A 241 -8.58 -1.79 -4.20
CA THR A 241 -9.10 -1.05 -3.04
C THR A 241 -8.11 -1.09 -1.87
N LEU A 242 -7.50 -2.24 -1.59
CA LEU A 242 -6.45 -2.36 -0.57
C LEU A 242 -5.24 -1.48 -0.91
N ALA A 243 -4.75 -1.54 -2.15
CA ALA A 243 -3.59 -0.77 -2.60
C ALA A 243 -3.79 0.74 -2.45
N TYR A 244 -4.97 1.25 -2.82
CA TYR A 244 -5.29 2.68 -2.66
C TYR A 244 -5.33 3.12 -1.19
N ASN A 245 -5.61 2.21 -0.27
CA ASN A 245 -5.69 2.49 1.17
C ASN A 245 -4.42 2.12 1.95
N LEU A 246 -3.50 1.31 1.39
CA LEU A 246 -2.17 1.03 1.93
C LEU A 246 -1.18 2.16 1.61
N THR A 247 -1.62 3.41 1.84
CA THR A 247 -0.83 4.60 1.50
C THR A 247 0.53 4.58 2.19
N GLY A 248 1.58 4.90 1.42
CA GLY A 248 2.93 5.00 1.93
C GLY A 248 3.68 3.67 2.05
N GLN A 249 3.07 2.55 1.73
CA GLN A 249 3.75 1.27 1.62
C GLN A 249 4.35 1.08 0.21
N GLU A 250 5.35 0.21 0.08
CA GLU A 250 5.88 -0.21 -1.22
C GLU A 250 5.06 -1.40 -1.71
N ILE A 251 4.13 -1.14 -2.64
CA ILE A 251 3.18 -2.15 -3.10
C ILE A 251 3.61 -2.66 -4.47
N LEU A 252 3.58 -3.99 -4.62
CA LEU A 252 3.75 -4.67 -5.89
C LEU A 252 2.63 -5.69 -6.09
N PHE A 253 1.94 -5.58 -7.21
CA PHE A 253 1.00 -6.63 -7.61
C PHE A 253 1.74 -7.80 -8.25
N VAL A 254 1.29 -9.02 -7.95
CA VAL A 254 1.74 -10.23 -8.64
C VAL A 254 0.53 -10.97 -9.17
N THR A 255 0.53 -11.29 -10.48
CA THR A 255 -0.54 -12.04 -11.14
C THR A 255 0.05 -13.01 -12.18
N LYS A 256 -0.69 -14.06 -12.52
CA LYS A 256 -0.25 -15.01 -13.56
C LYS A 256 -0.39 -14.36 -14.94
N GLU A 257 0.64 -14.53 -15.81
CA GLU A 257 0.68 -13.89 -17.14
C GLU A 257 -0.47 -14.32 -18.06
N GLN A 258 -1.00 -15.54 -17.88
CA GLN A 258 -2.17 -16.03 -18.62
C GLN A 258 -3.50 -15.39 -18.20
N HIS A 259 -3.54 -14.62 -17.12
CA HIS A 259 -4.73 -13.95 -16.60
C HIS A 259 -4.85 -12.52 -17.16
N GLU A 260 -4.86 -12.39 -18.50
CA GLU A 260 -4.85 -11.12 -19.24
C GLU A 260 -5.87 -10.07 -18.75
N PRO A 261 -7.15 -10.39 -18.44
CA PRO A 261 -8.10 -9.37 -17.99
C PRO A 261 -7.67 -8.69 -16.69
N GLY A 262 -7.15 -9.48 -15.74
CA GLY A 262 -6.63 -8.97 -14.45
C GLY A 262 -5.40 -8.10 -14.67
N LEU A 263 -4.44 -8.58 -15.45
CA LEU A 263 -3.21 -7.85 -15.78
C LEU A 263 -3.52 -6.49 -16.45
N LYS A 264 -4.39 -6.51 -17.46
CA LYS A 264 -4.81 -5.28 -18.16
C LYS A 264 -5.43 -4.26 -17.20
N LYS A 265 -6.29 -4.71 -16.28
CA LYS A 265 -6.93 -3.83 -15.31
C LYS A 265 -5.94 -3.18 -14.35
N LEU A 266 -4.94 -3.94 -13.88
CA LEU A 266 -3.87 -3.41 -13.03
C LEU A 266 -3.01 -2.38 -13.77
N GLN A 267 -2.69 -2.62 -15.04
CA GLN A 267 -1.96 -1.69 -15.90
C GLN A 267 -2.75 -0.40 -16.16
N GLU A 268 -4.05 -0.49 -16.44
CA GLU A 268 -4.95 0.66 -16.58
C GLU A 268 -5.01 1.51 -15.30
N ALA A 269 -4.86 0.88 -14.13
CA ALA A 269 -4.78 1.54 -12.83
C ALA A 269 -3.39 2.11 -12.52
N ASN A 270 -2.42 1.99 -13.44
CA ASN A 270 -1.01 2.37 -13.25
C ASN A 270 -0.35 1.74 -12.01
N MET A 271 -0.74 0.53 -11.66
CA MET A 271 -0.11 -0.20 -10.56
C MET A 271 1.18 -0.89 -11.03
N PRO A 272 2.22 -0.94 -10.17
CA PRO A 272 3.39 -1.77 -10.44
C PRO A 272 2.97 -3.24 -10.40
N VAL A 273 3.27 -3.99 -11.48
CA VAL A 273 2.86 -5.39 -11.64
C VAL A 273 4.05 -6.23 -12.04
N HIS A 274 4.24 -7.35 -11.38
CA HIS A 274 5.12 -8.44 -11.78
C HIS A 274 4.27 -9.63 -12.25
N THR A 275 4.62 -10.24 -13.37
CA THR A 275 3.91 -11.42 -13.89
C THR A 275 4.70 -12.69 -13.64
N ILE A 276 4.00 -13.76 -13.33
CA ILE A 276 4.55 -15.09 -13.07
C ILE A 276 3.83 -16.14 -13.92
N LYS A 277 4.49 -17.27 -14.16
CA LYS A 277 3.91 -18.41 -14.89
C LYS A 277 3.37 -19.47 -13.95
N SER A 278 4.03 -19.65 -12.79
CA SER A 278 3.70 -20.70 -11.83
C SER A 278 3.93 -20.23 -10.40
N ASP A 279 3.54 -21.07 -9.44
CA ASP A 279 3.72 -20.80 -8.01
C ASP A 279 5.19 -20.99 -7.60
N GLU A 280 5.95 -21.82 -8.32
CA GLU A 280 7.39 -21.97 -8.11
C GLU A 280 8.14 -20.68 -8.50
N GLU A 281 7.82 -20.08 -9.65
CA GLU A 281 8.38 -18.79 -10.07
C GLU A 281 8.01 -17.69 -9.08
N PHE A 282 6.83 -17.75 -8.49
CA PHE A 282 6.44 -16.82 -7.42
C PHE A 282 7.34 -16.97 -6.20
N MET A 283 7.66 -18.18 -5.76
CA MET A 283 8.55 -18.42 -4.61
C MET A 283 9.97 -17.92 -4.87
N GLU A 284 10.50 -18.12 -6.08
CA GLU A 284 11.80 -17.57 -6.49
C GLU A 284 11.79 -16.04 -6.44
N PHE A 285 10.74 -15.42 -6.98
CA PHE A 285 10.59 -13.97 -6.96
C PHE A 285 10.47 -13.40 -5.53
N VAL A 286 9.74 -14.07 -4.63
CA VAL A 286 9.62 -13.68 -3.21
C VAL A 286 10.98 -13.67 -2.52
N GLN A 287 11.85 -14.67 -2.81
CA GLN A 287 13.21 -14.73 -2.25
C GLN A 287 14.09 -13.58 -2.74
N GLU A 288 13.94 -13.18 -4.00
CA GLU A 288 14.68 -12.06 -4.59
C GLU A 288 14.15 -10.71 -4.07
N TRP A 289 12.84 -10.50 -4.16
CA TRP A 289 12.21 -9.21 -3.84
C TRP A 289 12.11 -8.96 -2.33
N LYS A 290 12.12 -10.01 -1.49
CA LYS A 290 12.09 -9.98 -0.01
C LYS A 290 10.97 -9.09 0.55
N PRO A 291 9.70 -9.43 0.33
CA PRO A 291 8.57 -8.70 0.91
C PRO A 291 8.53 -8.85 2.43
N ASP A 292 8.04 -7.83 3.13
CA ASP A 292 7.67 -7.94 4.54
C ASP A 292 6.32 -8.64 4.71
N VAL A 293 5.39 -8.39 3.78
CA VAL A 293 4.03 -8.94 3.80
C VAL A 293 3.65 -9.46 2.43
N VAL A 294 3.02 -10.62 2.39
CA VAL A 294 2.31 -11.13 1.20
C VAL A 294 0.84 -11.28 1.53
N VAL A 295 -0.01 -10.62 0.75
CA VAL A 295 -1.47 -10.75 0.79
C VAL A 295 -1.91 -11.62 -0.39
N ASN A 296 -2.44 -12.80 -0.13
CA ASN A 296 -2.99 -13.70 -1.15
C ASN A 296 -4.51 -13.51 -1.24
N ASP A 297 -4.98 -13.03 -2.38
CA ASP A 297 -6.41 -12.94 -2.74
C ASP A 297 -6.64 -13.74 -4.03
N CYS A 298 -6.45 -15.07 -3.95
CA CYS A 298 -6.49 -16.00 -5.08
C CYS A 298 -7.25 -17.30 -4.77
N LEU A 299 -8.29 -17.22 -3.94
CA LEU A 299 -9.09 -18.36 -3.48
C LEU A 299 -8.34 -19.30 -2.52
N ASN A 300 -8.75 -20.57 -2.48
CA ASN A 300 -8.25 -21.54 -1.53
C ASN A 300 -6.76 -21.85 -1.79
N THR A 301 -5.95 -21.78 -0.74
CA THR A 301 -4.53 -22.13 -0.79
C THR A 301 -4.29 -23.52 -0.20
N GLU A 302 -3.21 -24.15 -0.63
CA GLU A 302 -2.73 -25.42 -0.10
C GLU A 302 -1.78 -25.21 1.07
N ALA A 303 -1.74 -26.18 2.01
CA ALA A 303 -0.91 -26.10 3.21
C ALA A 303 0.59 -25.94 2.90
N ASP A 304 1.09 -26.69 1.91
CA ASP A 304 2.51 -26.64 1.55
C ASP A 304 2.91 -25.32 0.91
N TYR A 305 2.02 -24.69 0.15
CA TYR A 305 2.24 -23.37 -0.43
C TYR A 305 2.45 -22.30 0.67
N ILE A 306 1.57 -22.24 1.67
CA ILE A 306 1.69 -21.22 2.74
C ILE A 306 2.90 -21.52 3.64
N LYS A 307 3.16 -22.78 3.96
CA LYS A 307 4.35 -23.18 4.75
C LYS A 307 5.66 -22.80 4.06
N GLU A 308 5.73 -22.98 2.71
CA GLU A 308 6.91 -22.57 1.96
C GLU A 308 7.07 -21.05 1.95
N LEU A 309 5.99 -20.33 1.69
CA LEU A 309 5.98 -18.86 1.66
C LEU A 309 6.46 -18.26 3.00
N LYS A 310 6.03 -18.82 4.12
CA LYS A 310 6.42 -18.37 5.48
C LYS A 310 7.91 -18.54 5.80
N LYS A 311 8.67 -19.26 5.02
CA LYS A 311 10.14 -19.32 5.19
C LYS A 311 10.84 -18.02 4.77
N TYR A 312 10.20 -17.25 3.89
CA TYR A 312 10.79 -16.07 3.25
C TYR A 312 10.07 -14.76 3.60
N VAL A 313 8.85 -14.84 4.13
CA VAL A 313 7.97 -13.68 4.40
C VAL A 313 7.65 -13.63 5.89
N LYS A 314 7.76 -12.44 6.47
CA LYS A 314 7.49 -12.25 7.91
C LYS A 314 6.00 -12.39 8.23
N ARG A 315 5.12 -11.96 7.31
CA ARG A 315 3.67 -11.98 7.51
C ARG A 315 2.95 -12.39 6.24
N VAL A 316 2.16 -13.46 6.34
CA VAL A 316 1.33 -13.98 5.25
C VAL A 316 -0.14 -13.77 5.61
N VAL A 317 -0.85 -13.03 4.78
CA VAL A 317 -2.28 -12.75 4.89
C VAL A 317 -3.00 -13.45 3.75
N THR A 318 -4.10 -14.15 4.03
CA THR A 318 -4.98 -14.72 3.00
C THR A 318 -6.37 -14.10 3.08
N ILE A 319 -7.02 -13.95 1.93
CA ILE A 319 -8.34 -13.32 1.81
C ILE A 319 -9.31 -14.28 1.16
N GLU A 320 -10.46 -14.49 1.83
CA GLU A 320 -11.54 -15.40 1.39
C GLU A 320 -11.06 -16.82 1.09
N ASP A 321 -10.06 -17.23 1.85
CA ASP A 321 -9.42 -18.54 1.77
C ASP A 321 -10.13 -19.53 2.72
N LEU A 322 -10.70 -20.59 2.15
CA LEU A 322 -11.30 -21.71 2.86
C LEU A 322 -10.48 -22.99 2.76
N GLY A 323 -9.29 -22.91 2.12
CA GLY A 323 -8.37 -24.02 1.93
C GLY A 323 -7.63 -24.42 3.21
N GLU A 324 -6.87 -25.52 3.11
CA GLU A 324 -6.03 -26.01 4.20
C GLU A 324 -4.83 -25.09 4.49
N GLY A 325 -4.40 -24.32 3.48
CA GLY A 325 -3.31 -23.36 3.62
C GLY A 325 -3.64 -22.21 4.58
N ALA A 326 -4.89 -21.80 4.63
CA ALA A 326 -5.38 -20.73 5.49
C ALA A 326 -5.03 -20.97 6.99
N ASP A 327 -5.05 -22.22 7.46
CA ASP A 327 -4.73 -22.56 8.86
C ASP A 327 -3.27 -22.26 9.22
N TYR A 328 -2.39 -22.08 8.23
CA TYR A 328 -0.96 -21.77 8.41
C TYR A 328 -0.62 -20.31 8.15
N ALA A 329 -1.55 -19.49 7.63
CA ALA A 329 -1.36 -18.07 7.45
C ALA A 329 -1.34 -17.32 8.80
N ASP A 330 -0.69 -16.15 8.86
CA ASP A 330 -0.68 -15.34 10.08
C ASP A 330 -2.02 -14.63 10.28
N VAL A 331 -2.69 -14.28 9.18
CA VAL A 331 -4.01 -13.64 9.19
C VAL A 331 -4.86 -14.19 8.06
N VAL A 332 -6.09 -14.55 8.36
CA VAL A 332 -7.10 -15.00 7.39
C VAL A 332 -8.30 -14.07 7.46
N ILE A 333 -8.59 -13.35 6.40
CA ILE A 333 -9.68 -12.36 6.34
C ILE A 333 -10.80 -12.90 5.46
N ASN A 334 -11.88 -13.33 6.08
CA ASN A 334 -13.03 -13.96 5.41
C ASN A 334 -14.30 -13.12 5.62
N ALA A 335 -14.40 -11.98 4.92
CA ALA A 335 -15.49 -11.03 5.07
C ALA A 335 -16.86 -11.57 4.64
N LEU A 336 -16.89 -12.53 3.71
CA LEU A 336 -18.13 -13.10 3.15
C LEU A 336 -18.64 -14.30 3.94
N TYR A 337 -17.80 -14.92 4.77
CA TYR A 337 -18.08 -16.16 5.50
C TYR A 337 -18.08 -15.93 7.01
N GLU A 338 -18.68 -16.85 7.73
CA GLU A 338 -18.57 -16.95 9.19
C GLU A 338 -18.42 -18.43 9.56
N ASP A 339 -17.28 -18.80 10.13
CA ASP A 339 -17.00 -20.14 10.64
C ASP A 339 -16.13 -20.03 11.91
N HIS A 340 -16.78 -19.91 13.05
CA HIS A 340 -16.14 -19.74 14.35
C HIS A 340 -15.54 -21.04 14.91
N THR A 341 -15.43 -22.10 14.11
CA THR A 341 -14.79 -23.37 14.51
C THR A 341 -13.31 -23.42 14.20
N ARG A 342 -12.79 -22.46 13.41
CA ARG A 342 -11.38 -22.35 13.04
C ARG A 342 -10.56 -21.51 14.04
N GLY A 343 -9.25 -21.42 13.84
CA GLY A 343 -8.30 -20.80 14.77
C GLY A 343 -8.45 -19.30 14.98
N ASP A 344 -7.69 -18.76 15.91
CA ASP A 344 -7.73 -17.34 16.32
C ASP A 344 -7.15 -16.36 15.26
N ASN A 345 -6.46 -16.90 14.25
CA ASN A 345 -5.93 -16.12 13.11
C ASN A 345 -7.01 -15.76 12.06
N TYR A 346 -8.25 -16.19 12.26
CA TYR A 346 -9.36 -15.94 11.35
C TYR A 346 -10.20 -14.73 11.78
N TYR A 347 -10.46 -13.84 10.84
CA TYR A 347 -11.26 -12.63 10.96
C TYR A 347 -12.47 -12.73 10.04
N TRP A 348 -13.64 -12.99 10.63
CA TRP A 348 -14.86 -13.36 9.94
C TRP A 348 -15.87 -12.22 9.82
N GLY A 349 -16.65 -12.24 8.72
CA GLY A 349 -17.89 -11.49 8.58
C GLY A 349 -17.73 -10.04 8.16
N SER A 350 -18.86 -9.35 8.12
CA SER A 350 -19.04 -8.03 7.51
C SER A 350 -18.18 -6.91 8.09
N ASN A 351 -17.63 -7.09 9.29
CA ASN A 351 -16.71 -6.14 9.91
C ASN A 351 -15.40 -5.94 9.12
N TYR A 352 -15.05 -6.89 8.27
CA TYR A 352 -13.80 -6.91 7.50
C TYR A 352 -14.01 -6.72 5.99
N VAL A 353 -15.21 -6.29 5.58
CA VAL A 353 -15.46 -6.00 4.17
C VAL A 353 -14.74 -4.74 3.71
N CYS A 354 -14.12 -4.79 2.54
CA CYS A 354 -13.51 -3.64 1.89
C CYS A 354 -14.44 -3.14 0.78
N LEU A 355 -15.11 -2.03 1.03
CA LEU A 355 -15.94 -1.35 0.04
C LEU A 355 -15.08 -0.59 -0.97
N ARG A 356 -15.53 -0.50 -2.22
CA ARG A 356 -14.93 0.39 -3.21
C ARG A 356 -15.05 1.86 -2.79
N ASP A 357 -14.07 2.68 -3.18
CA ASP A 357 -13.95 4.07 -2.72
C ASP A 357 -15.19 4.92 -2.99
N GLU A 358 -15.90 4.69 -4.09
CA GLU A 358 -17.12 5.42 -4.45
C GLU A 358 -18.21 5.31 -3.36
N PHE A 359 -18.26 4.21 -2.59
CA PHE A 359 -19.25 4.00 -1.53
C PHE A 359 -18.95 4.76 -0.23
N PHE A 360 -17.72 5.25 -0.03
CA PHE A 360 -17.41 6.11 1.12
C PHE A 360 -18.10 7.47 1.03
N CYS A 361 -18.19 8.02 -0.19
CA CYS A 361 -18.81 9.31 -0.47
C CYS A 361 -20.28 9.19 -0.87
N ALA A 362 -20.77 7.97 -1.13
CA ALA A 362 -22.15 7.75 -1.51
C ALA A 362 -23.12 8.14 -0.38
N THR A 363 -24.17 8.82 -0.75
CA THR A 363 -25.28 9.16 0.18
C THR A 363 -26.27 8.00 0.25
N PRO A 364 -26.84 7.71 1.44
CA PRO A 364 -27.92 6.76 1.55
C PRO A 364 -29.09 7.08 0.63
N SER A 365 -29.74 6.05 0.07
CA SER A 365 -30.92 6.24 -0.76
C SER A 365 -32.07 6.80 0.07
N VAL A 366 -32.85 7.67 -0.55
CA VAL A 366 -34.06 8.21 0.06
C VAL A 366 -35.18 7.17 -0.08
N PHE A 367 -35.82 6.84 1.04
CA PHE A 367 -36.94 5.89 1.00
C PHE A 367 -38.16 6.49 0.31
N HIS A 368 -38.71 5.78 -0.69
CA HIS A 368 -39.96 6.10 -1.34
C HIS A 368 -41.01 5.03 -1.09
N GLU A 369 -42.25 5.43 -0.74
CA GLU A 369 -43.37 4.48 -0.57
C GLU A 369 -43.71 3.79 -1.89
N GLN A 370 -43.65 4.54 -3.02
CA GLN A 370 -43.85 3.99 -4.36
C GLN A 370 -42.48 3.66 -5.00
N VAL A 371 -42.38 2.45 -5.52
CA VAL A 371 -41.18 2.00 -6.26
C VAL A 371 -41.20 2.64 -7.65
N GLN A 372 -40.11 3.31 -8.00
CA GLN A 372 -39.93 3.92 -9.32
C GLN A 372 -38.71 3.34 -10.05
N ASN A 373 -37.64 3.06 -9.33
CA ASN A 373 -36.38 2.61 -9.92
C ASN A 373 -35.90 1.30 -9.29
N ILE A 374 -35.69 0.30 -10.13
CA ILE A 374 -35.16 -1.01 -9.74
C ILE A 374 -33.83 -1.23 -10.41
N VAL A 375 -32.82 -1.62 -9.64
CA VAL A 375 -31.52 -1.99 -10.18
C VAL A 375 -31.39 -3.48 -10.27
N VAL A 376 -30.88 -3.97 -11.39
CA VAL A 376 -30.59 -5.38 -11.65
C VAL A 376 -29.11 -5.54 -11.93
N ILE A 377 -28.41 -6.27 -11.05
CA ILE A 377 -26.97 -6.49 -11.15
C ILE A 377 -26.59 -7.85 -10.58
N PHE A 378 -26.03 -8.74 -11.41
CA PHE A 378 -25.62 -10.09 -11.03
C PHE A 378 -24.10 -10.30 -11.16
N GLY A 379 -23.32 -9.25 -10.81
CA GLY A 379 -21.86 -9.30 -10.83
C GLY A 379 -21.23 -9.09 -12.22
N GLY A 380 -20.00 -9.57 -12.37
CA GLY A 380 -19.19 -9.29 -13.57
C GLY A 380 -19.56 -10.10 -14.81
N THR A 381 -20.04 -11.32 -14.64
CA THR A 381 -20.23 -12.29 -15.73
C THR A 381 -21.62 -12.92 -15.80
N ASP A 382 -22.36 -12.97 -14.69
CA ASP A 382 -23.67 -13.61 -14.54
C ASP A 382 -23.78 -15.00 -15.25
N PRO A 383 -23.02 -16.00 -14.81
CA PRO A 383 -22.93 -17.29 -15.51
C PRO A 383 -24.26 -18.05 -15.53
N SER A 384 -25.14 -17.79 -14.58
CA SER A 384 -26.49 -18.40 -14.52
C SER A 384 -27.54 -17.61 -15.31
N ASN A 385 -27.13 -16.47 -15.91
CA ASN A 385 -27.99 -15.61 -16.72
C ASN A 385 -29.28 -15.15 -16.01
N PHE A 386 -29.19 -14.82 -14.73
CA PHE A 386 -30.32 -14.28 -13.97
C PHE A 386 -30.75 -12.91 -14.48
N THR A 387 -29.84 -12.13 -15.04
CA THR A 387 -30.12 -10.88 -15.74
C THR A 387 -31.23 -11.08 -16.78
N LYS A 388 -31.13 -12.12 -17.62
CA LYS A 388 -32.13 -12.42 -18.66
C LYS A 388 -33.47 -12.75 -18.05
N ARG A 389 -33.50 -13.53 -16.96
CA ARG A 389 -34.76 -13.90 -16.26
C ARG A 389 -35.51 -12.67 -15.74
N ILE A 390 -34.78 -11.74 -15.09
CA ILE A 390 -35.37 -10.48 -14.61
C ILE A 390 -35.77 -9.57 -15.78
N TYR A 391 -34.99 -9.57 -16.88
CA TYR A 391 -35.33 -8.80 -18.08
C TYR A 391 -36.67 -9.23 -18.69
N GLU A 392 -36.90 -10.54 -18.87
CA GLU A 392 -38.15 -11.07 -19.38
C GLU A 392 -39.33 -10.82 -18.39
N MET A 393 -39.06 -10.91 -17.07
CA MET A 393 -40.05 -10.54 -16.06
C MET A 393 -40.41 -9.04 -16.19
N ALA A 394 -39.47 -8.15 -16.25
CA ALA A 394 -39.70 -6.71 -16.33
C ALA A 394 -40.62 -6.33 -17.52
N LYS A 395 -40.33 -6.89 -18.70
CA LYS A 395 -41.17 -6.68 -19.89
C LYS A 395 -42.60 -7.22 -19.71
N ARG A 396 -42.75 -8.35 -19.04
CA ARG A 396 -44.05 -8.99 -18.80
C ARG A 396 -44.93 -8.21 -17.84
N ILE A 397 -44.34 -7.67 -16.75
CA ILE A 397 -45.06 -6.98 -15.68
C ILE A 397 -45.27 -5.49 -15.95
N HIS A 398 -44.62 -4.89 -16.93
CA HIS A 398 -44.66 -3.45 -17.22
C HIS A 398 -46.10 -2.93 -17.38
N LYS A 399 -47.02 -3.73 -17.96
CA LYS A 399 -48.44 -3.38 -18.10
C LYS A 399 -49.16 -3.17 -16.76
N ASP A 400 -48.70 -3.86 -15.69
CA ASP A 400 -49.26 -3.78 -14.35
C ASP A 400 -48.60 -2.66 -13.53
N TYR A 401 -47.33 -2.32 -13.86
CA TYR A 401 -46.51 -1.31 -13.18
C TYR A 401 -45.82 -0.38 -14.19
N PRO A 402 -46.57 0.43 -14.95
CA PRO A 402 -46.00 1.25 -16.04
C PRO A 402 -45.04 2.35 -15.58
N GLU A 403 -45.08 2.74 -14.30
CA GLU A 403 -44.25 3.77 -13.72
C GLU A 403 -42.87 3.24 -13.27
N ILE A 404 -42.69 1.91 -13.18
CA ILE A 404 -41.47 1.30 -12.70
C ILE A 404 -40.46 1.19 -13.83
N LYS A 405 -39.22 1.67 -13.56
CA LYS A 405 -38.07 1.59 -14.45
C LYS A 405 -37.08 0.55 -13.95
N PHE A 406 -36.68 -0.35 -14.82
CA PHE A 406 -35.63 -1.34 -14.53
C PHE A 406 -34.32 -0.93 -15.17
N HIS A 407 -33.29 -0.77 -14.36
CA HIS A 407 -31.93 -0.41 -14.75
C HIS A 407 -31.04 -1.65 -14.67
N PHE A 408 -30.64 -2.20 -15.80
CA PHE A 408 -29.79 -3.37 -15.90
C PHE A 408 -28.32 -2.92 -16.00
N ALA A 409 -27.59 -3.10 -14.91
CA ALA A 409 -26.16 -2.82 -14.85
C ALA A 409 -25.37 -4.10 -15.24
N LEU A 410 -24.87 -4.15 -16.46
CA LEU A 410 -24.18 -5.31 -16.99
C LEU A 410 -22.66 -5.22 -16.71
N GLY A 411 -22.10 -6.33 -16.20
CA GLY A 411 -20.66 -6.45 -15.98
C GLY A 411 -19.87 -6.61 -17.29
N VAL A 412 -18.55 -6.41 -17.22
CA VAL A 412 -17.63 -6.45 -18.38
C VAL A 412 -17.66 -7.80 -19.11
N GLY A 413 -17.88 -8.89 -18.38
CA GLY A 413 -17.87 -10.24 -18.94
C GLY A 413 -19.25 -10.75 -19.39
N TYR A 414 -20.31 -9.95 -19.25
CA TYR A 414 -21.64 -10.37 -19.68
C TYR A 414 -21.86 -10.15 -21.17
N ASP A 415 -22.24 -11.19 -21.90
CA ASP A 415 -22.52 -11.12 -23.35
C ASP A 415 -23.94 -10.59 -23.60
N GLN A 416 -24.06 -9.29 -23.65
CA GLN A 416 -25.32 -8.57 -23.90
C GLN A 416 -25.96 -8.97 -25.22
N LYS A 417 -25.15 -9.14 -26.29
CA LYS A 417 -25.64 -9.44 -27.65
C LYS A 417 -26.18 -10.85 -27.78
N ALA A 418 -25.42 -11.83 -27.26
CA ALA A 418 -25.85 -13.23 -27.27
C ALA A 418 -27.15 -13.44 -26.48
N ASN A 419 -27.35 -12.66 -25.40
CA ASN A 419 -28.53 -12.74 -24.55
C ASN A 419 -29.67 -11.83 -25.00
N GLN A 420 -29.50 -11.02 -26.05
CA GLN A 420 -30.51 -10.11 -26.59
C GLN A 420 -31.10 -9.18 -25.52
N ILE A 421 -30.23 -8.57 -24.72
CA ILE A 421 -30.61 -7.61 -23.68
C ILE A 421 -30.41 -6.20 -24.25
N GLU A 422 -31.50 -5.46 -24.45
CA GLU A 422 -31.49 -4.13 -25.06
C GLU A 422 -32.38 -3.17 -24.25
N THR A 423 -32.08 -1.88 -24.34
CA THR A 423 -32.93 -0.84 -23.79
C THR A 423 -34.27 -0.84 -24.55
N ASP A 424 -35.35 -0.85 -23.79
CA ASP A 424 -36.72 -0.77 -24.27
C ASP A 424 -37.48 0.26 -23.40
N GLU A 425 -37.40 1.50 -23.79
CA GLU A 425 -38.00 2.61 -23.03
C GLU A 425 -39.52 2.48 -22.89
N ILE A 426 -40.21 1.88 -23.88
CA ILE A 426 -41.63 1.65 -23.86
C ILE A 426 -42.00 0.64 -22.77
N ALA A 427 -41.13 -0.35 -22.56
CA ALA A 427 -41.29 -1.34 -21.48
C ALA A 427 -40.61 -0.93 -20.16
N GLY A 428 -40.12 0.33 -20.04
CA GLY A 428 -39.45 0.82 -18.84
C GLY A 428 -38.10 0.15 -18.55
N VAL A 429 -37.41 -0.35 -19.56
CA VAL A 429 -36.14 -1.09 -19.41
C VAL A 429 -34.97 -0.28 -19.94
N TYR A 430 -33.97 -0.07 -19.09
CA TYR A 430 -32.74 0.66 -19.40
C TYR A 430 -31.53 -0.25 -19.16
N VAL A 431 -30.64 -0.36 -20.13
CA VAL A 431 -29.47 -1.25 -20.10
C VAL A 431 -28.19 -0.42 -20.20
N GLU A 432 -27.33 -0.57 -19.21
CA GLU A 432 -26.04 0.09 -19.13
C GLU A 432 -24.93 -0.93 -18.89
N GLN A 433 -23.82 -0.81 -19.64
CA GLN A 433 -22.68 -1.71 -19.51
C GLN A 433 -21.44 -0.92 -19.07
N ASN A 434 -20.64 -1.53 -18.18
CA ASN A 434 -19.38 -0.95 -17.70
C ASN A 434 -19.54 0.41 -17.02
N LEU A 435 -20.52 0.54 -16.14
CA LEU A 435 -20.72 1.75 -15.35
C LEU A 435 -19.46 2.10 -14.53
N LYS A 436 -19.03 3.35 -14.62
CA LYS A 436 -17.89 3.85 -13.85
C LYS A 436 -18.24 4.09 -12.38
N HIS A 437 -19.46 4.54 -12.12
CA HIS A 437 -19.96 4.88 -10.79
C HIS A 437 -21.33 4.23 -10.57
N ILE A 438 -21.29 3.00 -10.08
CA ILE A 438 -22.54 2.25 -9.80
C ILE A 438 -23.27 2.82 -8.57
N SER A 439 -22.56 3.49 -7.67
CA SER A 439 -23.12 4.13 -6.48
C SER A 439 -24.18 5.18 -6.82
N ASP A 440 -24.04 5.89 -7.96
CA ASP A 440 -25.04 6.88 -8.43
C ASP A 440 -26.37 6.20 -8.82
N LEU A 441 -26.28 5.00 -9.40
CA LEU A 441 -27.43 4.21 -9.77
C LEU A 441 -28.11 3.64 -8.53
N PHE A 442 -27.33 3.11 -7.57
CA PHE A 442 -27.85 2.58 -6.30
C PHE A 442 -28.52 3.69 -5.46
N GLY A 443 -27.95 4.92 -5.45
CA GLY A 443 -28.54 6.04 -4.72
C GLY A 443 -29.94 6.46 -5.18
N LYS A 444 -30.36 6.05 -6.38
CA LYS A 444 -31.69 6.31 -6.96
C LYS A 444 -32.63 5.11 -6.90
N ALA A 445 -32.10 3.94 -6.48
CA ALA A 445 -32.85 2.70 -6.48
C ALA A 445 -33.75 2.56 -5.25
N ASP A 446 -34.96 2.06 -5.46
CA ASP A 446 -35.94 1.73 -4.43
C ASP A 446 -35.91 0.24 -4.08
N LEU A 447 -35.41 -0.60 -5.00
CA LEU A 447 -35.28 -2.03 -4.89
C LEU A 447 -34.16 -2.52 -5.81
N ALA A 448 -33.47 -3.61 -5.43
CA ALA A 448 -32.48 -4.24 -6.28
C ALA A 448 -32.69 -5.76 -6.42
N PHE A 449 -32.23 -6.32 -7.55
CA PHE A 449 -31.99 -7.74 -7.75
C PHE A 449 -30.50 -7.97 -7.92
N THR A 450 -29.92 -8.89 -7.14
CA THR A 450 -28.47 -9.11 -7.16
C THR A 450 -28.11 -10.57 -6.82
N SER A 451 -26.84 -10.92 -7.04
CA SER A 451 -26.27 -12.19 -6.55
C SER A 451 -25.82 -12.07 -5.09
N GLN A 452 -25.50 -13.22 -4.48
CA GLN A 452 -25.03 -13.29 -3.09
C GLN A 452 -23.51 -13.01 -2.98
N GLY A 453 -23.01 -12.04 -3.79
CA GLY A 453 -21.62 -11.62 -3.84
C GLY A 453 -21.35 -10.36 -2.99
N ARG A 454 -20.26 -9.64 -3.32
CA ARG A 454 -19.85 -8.42 -2.60
C ARG A 454 -20.82 -7.24 -2.78
N THR A 455 -21.60 -7.21 -3.84
CA THR A 455 -22.60 -6.17 -4.13
C THR A 455 -23.64 -6.01 -3.01
N VAL A 456 -23.91 -7.07 -2.23
CA VAL A 456 -24.83 -6.96 -1.08
C VAL A 456 -24.35 -5.97 -0.02
N TYR A 457 -23.04 -5.87 0.21
CA TYR A 457 -22.47 -4.89 1.15
C TYR A 457 -22.54 -3.46 0.61
N GLU A 458 -22.39 -3.30 -0.71
CA GLU A 458 -22.52 -2.02 -1.40
C GLU A 458 -23.97 -1.51 -1.32
N LEU A 459 -24.94 -2.38 -1.58
CA LEU A 459 -26.38 -2.07 -1.43
C LEU A 459 -26.73 -1.76 0.03
N ALA A 460 -26.20 -2.51 0.99
CA ALA A 460 -26.43 -2.26 2.41
C ALA A 460 -25.87 -0.91 2.85
N THR A 461 -24.70 -0.51 2.33
CA THR A 461 -24.07 0.77 2.65
C THR A 461 -24.92 1.98 2.22
N ILE A 462 -25.66 1.82 1.12
CA ILE A 462 -26.58 2.85 0.59
C ILE A 462 -28.00 2.67 1.16
N GLY A 463 -28.35 1.47 1.62
CA GLY A 463 -29.67 1.16 2.16
C GLY A 463 -30.69 0.85 1.07
N VAL A 464 -30.32 0.12 0.03
CA VAL A 464 -31.23 -0.32 -1.05
C VAL A 464 -31.74 -1.73 -0.78
N PRO A 465 -33.02 -1.92 -0.40
CA PRO A 465 -33.60 -3.24 -0.22
C PRO A 465 -33.36 -4.14 -1.43
N ALA A 466 -33.01 -5.41 -1.21
CA ALA A 466 -32.66 -6.27 -2.33
C ALA A 466 -33.21 -7.70 -2.22
N VAL A 467 -33.55 -8.25 -3.38
CA VAL A 467 -33.79 -9.67 -3.60
C VAL A 467 -32.50 -10.31 -4.08
N VAL A 468 -32.06 -11.34 -3.40
CA VAL A 468 -30.78 -11.99 -3.63
C VAL A 468 -30.97 -13.43 -4.11
N MET A 469 -30.22 -13.81 -5.14
CA MET A 469 -30.18 -15.18 -5.67
C MET A 469 -28.72 -15.60 -5.86
N ALA A 470 -28.26 -16.64 -5.18
CA ALA A 470 -26.91 -17.15 -5.30
C ALA A 470 -26.65 -17.73 -6.69
N GLN A 471 -25.49 -17.42 -7.29
CA GLN A 471 -25.06 -17.93 -8.60
C GLN A 471 -24.64 -19.41 -8.54
N ASN A 472 -24.08 -19.82 -7.41
CA ASN A 472 -23.48 -21.15 -7.22
C ASN A 472 -23.43 -21.54 -5.74
N GLU A 473 -23.01 -22.79 -5.47
CA GLU A 473 -22.90 -23.36 -4.12
C GLU A 473 -21.85 -22.61 -3.23
N ARG A 474 -20.85 -21.96 -3.81
CA ARG A 474 -19.90 -21.16 -3.04
C ARG A 474 -20.56 -19.89 -2.51
N GLU A 475 -21.33 -19.19 -3.33
CA GLU A 475 -22.09 -18.02 -2.90
C GLU A 475 -23.14 -18.37 -1.82
N MET A 476 -23.70 -19.58 -1.85
CA MET A 476 -24.62 -20.05 -0.81
C MET A 476 -24.01 -20.09 0.60
N LYS A 477 -22.68 -20.14 0.70
CA LYS A 477 -21.95 -20.09 1.97
C LYS A 477 -21.77 -18.67 2.52
N HIS A 478 -22.06 -17.63 1.73
CA HIS A 478 -21.96 -16.24 2.19
C HIS A 478 -23.08 -15.95 3.18
N THR A 479 -22.74 -15.31 4.31
CA THR A 479 -23.65 -15.23 5.46
C THR A 479 -24.41 -13.91 5.57
N PHE A 480 -23.93 -12.85 4.90
CA PHE A 480 -24.47 -11.50 5.12
C PHE A 480 -25.86 -11.27 4.51
N ALA A 481 -26.14 -11.81 3.33
CA ALA A 481 -27.39 -11.57 2.60
C ALA A 481 -28.57 -12.35 3.22
N GLN A 482 -28.99 -11.96 4.42
CA GLN A 482 -30.08 -12.57 5.20
C GLN A 482 -31.11 -11.51 5.59
N MET A 483 -32.32 -11.94 5.97
CA MET A 483 -33.41 -11.05 6.35
C MET A 483 -33.07 -10.15 7.55
N ASN A 484 -32.31 -10.64 8.52
CA ASN A 484 -31.86 -9.88 9.68
C ASN A 484 -30.90 -8.72 9.31
N ASN A 485 -30.33 -8.76 8.12
CA ASN A 485 -29.49 -7.72 7.54
C ASN A 485 -30.20 -6.93 6.42
N GLY A 486 -31.51 -7.13 6.24
CA GLY A 486 -32.34 -6.39 5.30
C GLY A 486 -32.37 -6.96 3.87
N PHE A 487 -32.05 -8.25 3.68
CA PHE A 487 -32.09 -8.90 2.36
C PHE A 487 -33.14 -10.01 2.30
N LEU A 488 -33.82 -10.09 1.17
CA LEU A 488 -34.69 -11.21 0.86
C LEU A 488 -33.92 -12.21 -0.02
N ASN A 489 -33.39 -13.26 0.61
CA ASN A 489 -32.57 -14.26 -0.06
C ASN A 489 -33.45 -15.45 -0.51
N LEU A 490 -33.47 -15.73 -1.82
CA LEU A 490 -34.21 -16.82 -2.44
C LEU A 490 -33.38 -18.11 -2.56
N GLY A 491 -32.12 -18.11 -2.09
CA GLY A 491 -31.22 -19.25 -2.16
C GLY A 491 -30.55 -19.43 -3.53
N LEU A 492 -30.27 -20.67 -3.91
CA LEU A 492 -29.60 -20.99 -5.18
C LEU A 492 -30.53 -20.66 -6.36
N GLY A 493 -30.20 -19.61 -7.10
CA GLY A 493 -31.08 -18.98 -8.09
C GLY A 493 -31.55 -19.93 -9.23
N ILE A 494 -30.72 -20.92 -9.59
CA ILE A 494 -31.11 -21.93 -10.61
C ILE A 494 -32.31 -22.79 -10.16
N ASN A 495 -32.50 -22.93 -8.87
CA ASN A 495 -33.62 -23.72 -8.30
C ASN A 495 -34.87 -22.87 -8.02
N VAL A 496 -34.78 -21.54 -8.20
CA VAL A 496 -35.90 -20.63 -7.95
C VAL A 496 -36.79 -20.53 -9.18
N ALA A 497 -38.09 -20.78 -9.04
CA ALA A 497 -39.06 -20.63 -10.12
C ALA A 497 -39.28 -19.15 -10.47
N ASP A 498 -39.55 -18.82 -11.74
CA ASP A 498 -39.83 -17.45 -12.17
C ASP A 498 -41.06 -16.85 -11.49
N GLU A 499 -42.08 -17.67 -11.20
CA GLU A 499 -43.27 -17.25 -10.46
C GLU A 499 -42.93 -16.82 -9.03
N THR A 500 -41.95 -17.48 -8.40
CA THR A 500 -41.49 -17.10 -7.06
C THR A 500 -40.80 -15.73 -7.10
N ILE A 501 -39.95 -15.47 -8.11
CA ILE A 501 -39.28 -14.18 -8.30
C ILE A 501 -40.33 -13.09 -8.50
N GLU A 502 -41.27 -13.29 -9.41
CA GLU A 502 -42.32 -12.33 -9.70
C GLU A 502 -43.26 -12.08 -8.50
N THR A 503 -43.66 -13.12 -7.76
CA THR A 503 -44.46 -12.99 -6.54
C THR A 503 -43.71 -12.19 -5.46
N THR A 504 -42.43 -12.47 -5.29
CA THR A 504 -41.56 -11.75 -4.35
C THR A 504 -41.43 -10.26 -4.73
N PHE A 505 -41.23 -9.98 -6.03
CA PHE A 505 -41.21 -8.63 -6.54
C PHE A 505 -42.51 -7.88 -6.23
N ARG A 506 -43.69 -8.46 -6.61
CA ARG A 506 -45.02 -7.84 -6.38
C ARG A 506 -45.22 -7.56 -4.90
N TRP A 507 -44.93 -8.54 -4.05
CA TRP A 507 -45.05 -8.37 -2.60
C TRP A 507 -44.21 -7.21 -2.06
N LEU A 508 -42.96 -7.08 -2.48
CA LEU A 508 -42.10 -5.98 -2.03
C LEU A 508 -42.54 -4.61 -2.58
N VAL A 509 -43.04 -4.54 -3.82
CA VAL A 509 -43.60 -3.31 -4.40
C VAL A 509 -44.83 -2.86 -3.63
N ASP A 510 -45.74 -3.77 -3.34
CA ASP A 510 -47.02 -3.49 -2.71
C ASP A 510 -46.95 -3.31 -1.19
N THR A 511 -45.78 -3.59 -0.56
CA THR A 511 -45.60 -3.53 0.90
C THR A 511 -44.42 -2.60 1.29
N PRO A 512 -44.60 -1.27 1.23
CA PRO A 512 -43.51 -0.32 1.51
C PRO A 512 -42.93 -0.44 2.93
N GLN A 513 -43.75 -0.91 3.91
CA GLN A 513 -43.29 -1.09 5.29
C GLN A 513 -42.17 -2.13 5.41
N ILE A 514 -42.24 -3.20 4.63
CA ILE A 514 -41.17 -4.23 4.58
C ILE A 514 -39.90 -3.66 4.00
N ARG A 515 -39.99 -2.92 2.87
CA ARG A 515 -38.82 -2.27 2.28
C ARG A 515 -38.17 -1.26 3.23
N LYS A 516 -38.99 -0.51 3.99
CA LYS A 516 -38.47 0.45 4.99
C LYS A 516 -37.74 -0.27 6.13
N GLU A 517 -38.27 -1.41 6.61
CA GLU A 517 -37.59 -2.21 7.62
C GLU A 517 -36.28 -2.82 7.05
N MET A 518 -36.30 -3.34 5.83
CA MET A 518 -35.07 -3.84 5.15
C MET A 518 -34.00 -2.75 5.08
N GLN A 519 -34.34 -1.53 4.66
CA GLN A 519 -33.42 -0.39 4.64
C GLN A 519 -32.88 -0.09 6.04
N SER A 520 -33.75 -0.06 7.05
CA SER A 520 -33.35 0.19 8.45
C SER A 520 -32.34 -0.84 8.95
N LEU A 521 -32.56 -2.12 8.64
CA LEU A 521 -31.66 -3.21 9.01
C LEU A 521 -30.29 -3.07 8.33
N MET A 522 -30.26 -2.76 7.04
CA MET A 522 -29.04 -2.53 6.27
C MET A 522 -28.18 -1.40 6.87
N MET A 523 -28.81 -0.29 7.21
CA MET A 523 -28.14 0.92 7.69
C MET A 523 -27.56 0.80 9.12
N ARG A 524 -27.79 -0.31 9.83
CA ARG A 524 -27.21 -0.57 11.16
C ARG A 524 -25.74 -0.99 11.10
N HIS A 525 -25.25 -1.43 9.94
CA HIS A 525 -23.93 -1.98 9.79
C HIS A 525 -22.87 -0.90 9.52
N ASP A 526 -21.77 -0.92 10.28
CA ASP A 526 -20.58 -0.09 10.03
C ASP A 526 -19.66 -0.75 8.99
N LEU A 527 -20.11 -0.79 7.73
CA LEU A 527 -19.35 -1.39 6.65
C LEU A 527 -18.19 -0.50 6.15
N LYS A 528 -18.32 0.82 6.34
CA LYS A 528 -17.28 1.78 5.89
C LYS A 528 -15.96 1.68 6.67
N SER A 529 -16.00 1.22 7.91
CA SER A 529 -14.80 1.03 8.74
C SER A 529 -14.04 -0.28 8.47
N GLY A 530 -14.60 -1.19 7.68
CA GLY A 530 -14.00 -2.51 7.41
C GLY A 530 -12.60 -2.41 6.81
N ILE A 531 -12.40 -1.52 5.83
CA ILE A 531 -11.09 -1.30 5.21
C ILE A 531 -10.01 -0.91 6.23
N LYS A 532 -10.31 -0.08 7.22
CA LYS A 532 -9.36 0.32 8.25
C LYS A 532 -8.94 -0.86 9.14
N ARG A 533 -9.89 -1.75 9.47
CA ARG A 533 -9.62 -2.96 10.26
C ARG A 533 -8.72 -3.91 9.45
N VAL A 534 -9.03 -4.11 8.17
CA VAL A 534 -8.21 -4.95 7.27
C VAL A 534 -6.79 -4.39 7.10
N ILE A 535 -6.65 -3.08 6.88
CA ILE A 535 -5.32 -2.44 6.80
C ILE A 535 -4.53 -2.61 8.11
N GLY A 536 -5.19 -2.44 9.26
CA GLY A 536 -4.59 -2.72 10.58
C GLY A 536 -4.02 -4.13 10.63
N LEU A 537 -4.83 -5.14 10.29
CA LEU A 537 -4.41 -6.54 10.29
C LEU A 537 -3.26 -6.85 9.32
N ILE A 538 -3.20 -6.19 8.16
CA ILE A 538 -2.11 -6.35 7.19
C ILE A 538 -0.81 -5.74 7.72
N LEU A 539 -0.89 -4.58 8.40
CA LEU A 539 0.27 -3.79 8.82
C LEU A 539 0.73 -4.07 10.25
N GLU A 540 -0.06 -4.77 11.07
CA GLU A 540 0.32 -5.11 12.44
C GLU A 540 1.65 -5.87 12.46
N ASP A 541 2.59 -5.44 13.31
CA ASP A 541 3.76 -6.24 13.64
C ASP A 541 3.40 -7.16 14.81
N GLU A 542 3.82 -8.42 14.78
CA GLU A 542 3.84 -9.25 15.99
C GLU A 542 4.79 -8.57 16.97
N GLU A 543 4.29 -8.19 18.16
CA GLU A 543 5.12 -7.66 19.26
C GLU A 543 6.11 -8.70 19.81
#